data_3343e2bcfdbe8298eed8d14414b17423
#
_entry.id   3343e2bcfdbe8298eed8d14414b17423
#
_cell.length_a   1.000
_cell.length_b   1.000
_cell.length_c   1.000
_cell.angle_alpha   90.00
_cell.angle_beta   90.00
_cell.angle_gamma   90.00
#
_symmetry.space_group_name_H-M   'P 1'
#
loop_
_entity.id
_entity.type
_entity.pdbx_description
1 polymer ?
#
loop_
_entity_poly.entity_id
_entity_poly.type
_entity_poly.pdbx_seq_one_letter_code
_entity_poly.pdbx_strand_id
1 'polypeptide(L)'
;MQQLPLDISPPEAPGFDNFVAGANAEALAAVRALAAGTLRESIVYLWGEPASGRTHLLHAARRANPKLTLADDVQALDAKAQQALFVAINDARERGRAVLAAGNRPPAALVLREDLRTRLAWGLVYELRPLGDDAKRAYLGALAARRGLQLSPEVVAYLLARLPRDFGSLNRIMEALDKHSLARQRAISLPLVREVLATWETHGVVPRQGEDG
;
A
#
# COMPACT_ATOMS: atom_id res chain seq x y z
N MET A 1 -8.79 2.15 37.98
CA MET A 1 -8.30 2.42 36.59
C MET A 1 -8.83 1.29 35.71
N GLN A 2 -9.90 1.53 34.94
CA GLN A 2 -10.37 0.54 33.98
C GLN A 2 -9.54 0.70 32.71
N GLN A 3 -8.68 -0.27 32.43
CA GLN A 3 -8.08 -0.45 31.11
C GLN A 3 -9.20 -0.86 30.16
N LEU A 4 -9.60 0.04 29.26
CA LEU A 4 -10.41 -0.33 28.11
C LEU A 4 -9.56 -1.26 27.24
N PRO A 5 -10.04 -2.48 26.92
CA PRO A 5 -9.33 -3.32 25.98
C PRO A 5 -9.25 -2.57 24.65
N LEU A 6 -8.04 -2.39 24.14
CA LEU A 6 -7.80 -1.95 22.78
C LEU A 6 -8.29 -3.10 21.88
N ASP A 7 -9.54 -3.06 21.51
CA ASP A 7 -10.09 -3.91 20.46
C ASP A 7 -9.56 -3.37 19.13
N ILE A 8 -8.35 -3.82 18.76
CA ILE A 8 -7.73 -3.47 17.51
C ILE A 8 -8.40 -4.32 16.44
N SER A 9 -9.47 -3.79 15.86
CA SER A 9 -10.02 -4.40 14.65
C SER A 9 -8.87 -4.55 13.64
N PRO A 10 -8.70 -5.74 13.01
CA PRO A 10 -7.64 -5.92 12.05
C PRO A 10 -7.79 -4.87 10.95
N PRO A 11 -6.67 -4.32 10.46
CA PRO A 11 -6.71 -3.32 9.40
C PRO A 11 -7.48 -3.89 8.19
N GLU A 12 -8.28 -3.05 7.56
CA GLU A 12 -9.02 -3.41 6.36
C GLU A 12 -8.04 -4.01 5.34
N ALA A 13 -8.33 -5.24 4.92
CA ALA A 13 -7.42 -5.96 4.02
C ALA A 13 -7.27 -5.20 2.69
N PRO A 14 -6.05 -5.17 2.11
CA PRO A 14 -5.79 -4.49 0.85
C PRO A 14 -6.77 -4.91 -0.24
N GLY A 15 -7.42 -3.92 -0.84
CA GLY A 15 -8.36 -4.07 -1.95
C GLY A 15 -8.21 -2.93 -2.95
N PHE A 16 -8.78 -3.09 -4.12
CA PHE A 16 -8.75 -2.02 -5.12
C PHE A 16 -9.55 -0.79 -4.70
N ASP A 17 -10.58 -0.97 -3.88
CA ASP A 17 -11.49 0.12 -3.49
C ASP A 17 -10.93 0.98 -2.35
N ASN A 18 -9.97 0.44 -1.61
CA ASN A 18 -9.25 1.19 -0.58
C ASN A 18 -7.83 1.60 -1.01
N PHE A 19 -7.49 1.46 -2.30
CA PHE A 19 -6.28 2.00 -2.89
C PHE A 19 -6.51 3.43 -3.38
N VAL A 20 -5.75 4.39 -2.86
CA VAL A 20 -5.80 5.77 -3.34
C VAL A 20 -4.86 5.92 -4.52
N ALA A 21 -5.44 6.07 -5.69
CA ALA A 21 -4.66 6.07 -6.93
C ALA A 21 -3.71 7.27 -7.04
N GLY A 22 -4.16 8.48 -6.70
CA GLY A 22 -3.36 9.68 -6.95
C GLY A 22 -2.85 9.73 -8.40
N ALA A 23 -1.54 9.86 -8.58
CA ALA A 23 -0.89 9.81 -9.90
C ALA A 23 -0.81 8.39 -10.50
N ASN A 24 -1.26 7.34 -9.77
CA ASN A 24 -1.12 5.94 -10.17
C ASN A 24 -2.42 5.36 -10.77
N ALA A 25 -3.33 6.21 -11.26
CA ALA A 25 -4.65 5.77 -11.76
C ALA A 25 -4.54 4.78 -12.93
N GLU A 26 -3.59 5.00 -13.83
CA GLU A 26 -3.35 4.12 -14.98
C GLU A 26 -2.84 2.75 -14.53
N ALA A 27 -1.86 2.71 -13.62
CA ALA A 27 -1.34 1.47 -13.04
C ALA A 27 -2.45 0.68 -12.32
N LEU A 28 -3.29 1.37 -11.52
CA LEU A 28 -4.44 0.75 -10.86
C LEU A 28 -5.41 0.14 -11.88
N ALA A 29 -5.74 0.87 -12.95
CA ALA A 29 -6.64 0.38 -13.99
C ALA A 29 -6.06 -0.86 -14.69
N ALA A 30 -4.77 -0.84 -15.02
CA ALA A 30 -4.09 -1.99 -15.63
C ALA A 30 -4.08 -3.22 -14.71
N VAL A 31 -3.78 -3.05 -13.41
CA VAL A 31 -3.80 -4.17 -12.45
C VAL A 31 -5.21 -4.72 -12.24
N ARG A 32 -6.23 -3.86 -12.21
CA ARG A 32 -7.65 -4.30 -12.16
C ARG A 32 -8.01 -5.12 -13.40
N ALA A 33 -7.65 -4.63 -14.59
CA ALA A 33 -7.92 -5.31 -15.85
C ALA A 33 -7.16 -6.65 -15.96
N LEU A 34 -5.90 -6.71 -15.48
CA LEU A 34 -5.12 -7.94 -15.39
C LEU A 34 -5.82 -8.96 -14.48
N ALA A 35 -6.26 -8.53 -13.29
CA ALA A 35 -6.96 -9.38 -12.34
C ALA A 35 -8.31 -9.86 -12.87
N ALA A 36 -9.03 -9.05 -13.62
CA ALA A 36 -10.29 -9.40 -14.27
C ALA A 36 -10.11 -10.28 -15.53
N GLY A 37 -8.87 -10.45 -16.02
CA GLY A 37 -8.60 -11.19 -17.27
C GLY A 37 -9.03 -10.44 -18.53
N THR A 38 -9.21 -9.13 -18.46
CA THR A 38 -9.63 -8.26 -19.57
C THR A 38 -8.49 -7.49 -20.20
N LEU A 39 -7.30 -7.52 -19.58
CA LEU A 39 -6.10 -6.93 -20.14
C LEU A 39 -5.54 -7.81 -21.26
N ARG A 40 -5.11 -7.20 -22.35
CA ARG A 40 -4.48 -7.91 -23.47
C ARG A 40 -3.11 -8.46 -23.09
N GLU A 41 -2.37 -7.70 -22.34
CA GLU A 41 -1.04 -8.07 -21.86
C GLU A 41 -1.16 -9.05 -20.69
N SER A 42 -0.34 -10.10 -20.75
CA SER A 42 -0.31 -11.12 -19.70
C SER A 42 0.58 -10.76 -18.51
N ILE A 43 1.35 -9.65 -18.61
CA ILE A 43 2.37 -9.27 -17.63
C ILE A 43 2.19 -7.79 -17.30
N VAL A 44 2.15 -7.49 -16.00
CA VAL A 44 2.27 -6.13 -15.47
C VAL A 44 3.42 -6.11 -14.47
N TYR A 45 4.31 -5.16 -14.63
CA TYR A 45 5.40 -4.91 -13.70
C TYR A 45 5.26 -3.52 -13.06
N LEU A 46 5.25 -3.51 -11.73
CA LEU A 46 5.17 -2.29 -10.94
C LEU A 46 6.53 -1.99 -10.31
N TRP A 47 6.96 -0.75 -10.36
CA TRP A 47 8.17 -0.36 -9.64
C TRP A 47 7.97 0.99 -8.96
N GLY A 48 8.79 1.28 -7.95
CA GLY A 48 8.71 2.54 -7.24
C GLY A 48 9.41 2.48 -5.88
N GLU A 49 9.44 3.60 -5.22
CA GLU A 49 10.01 3.74 -3.89
C GLU A 49 9.22 2.94 -2.82
N PRO A 50 9.81 2.69 -1.64
CA PRO A 50 9.07 2.16 -0.50
C PRO A 50 7.81 2.99 -0.23
N ALA A 51 6.75 2.32 0.22
CA ALA A 51 5.44 2.92 0.49
C ALA A 51 4.71 3.53 -0.73
N SER A 52 5.13 3.24 -1.96
CA SER A 52 4.40 3.64 -3.19
C SER A 52 3.10 2.87 -3.43
N GLY A 53 2.84 1.79 -2.67
CA GLY A 53 1.62 0.98 -2.77
C GLY A 53 1.76 -0.30 -3.61
N ARG A 54 2.97 -0.69 -4.00
CA ARG A 54 3.24 -1.93 -4.77
C ARG A 54 2.60 -3.16 -4.12
N THR A 55 3.01 -3.46 -2.89
CA THR A 55 2.51 -4.61 -2.11
C THR A 55 0.99 -4.55 -1.91
N HIS A 56 0.42 -3.36 -1.72
CA HIS A 56 -1.04 -3.19 -1.63
C HIS A 56 -1.73 -3.67 -2.92
N LEU A 57 -1.26 -3.23 -4.09
CA LEU A 57 -1.84 -3.64 -5.37
C LEU A 57 -1.66 -5.13 -5.64
N LEU A 58 -0.53 -5.74 -5.25
CA LEU A 58 -0.35 -7.19 -5.34
C LEU A 58 -1.38 -7.94 -4.49
N HIS A 59 -1.56 -7.53 -3.24
CA HIS A 59 -2.57 -8.15 -2.36
C HIS A 59 -3.99 -7.94 -2.87
N ALA A 60 -4.33 -6.75 -3.34
CA ALA A 60 -5.63 -6.47 -3.95
C ALA A 60 -5.89 -7.37 -5.17
N ALA A 61 -4.90 -7.51 -6.04
CA ALA A 61 -4.97 -8.39 -7.20
C ALA A 61 -5.13 -9.87 -6.83
N ARG A 62 -4.41 -10.33 -5.80
CA ARG A 62 -4.54 -11.71 -5.27
C ARG A 62 -5.95 -11.99 -4.76
N ARG A 63 -6.54 -11.02 -4.06
CA ARG A 63 -7.93 -11.17 -3.56
C ARG A 63 -8.94 -11.23 -4.69
N ALA A 64 -8.74 -10.41 -5.73
CA ALA A 64 -9.62 -10.38 -6.90
C ALA A 64 -9.47 -11.62 -7.77
N ASN A 65 -8.25 -12.13 -7.90
CA ASN A 65 -7.95 -13.34 -8.68
C ASN A 65 -6.85 -14.20 -8.03
N PRO A 66 -7.23 -15.22 -7.25
CA PRO A 66 -6.27 -16.12 -6.60
C PRO A 66 -5.37 -16.92 -7.58
N LYS A 67 -5.72 -16.98 -8.87
CA LYS A 67 -4.95 -17.71 -9.90
C LYS A 67 -3.81 -16.87 -10.48
N LEU A 68 -3.74 -15.57 -10.17
CA LEU A 68 -2.64 -14.71 -10.60
C LEU A 68 -1.31 -15.20 -10.02
N THR A 69 -0.30 -15.24 -10.86
CA THR A 69 1.08 -15.39 -10.40
C THR A 69 1.57 -14.03 -9.91
N LEU A 70 2.01 -13.97 -8.65
CA LEU A 70 2.52 -12.74 -8.04
C LEU A 70 3.99 -12.90 -7.66
N ALA A 71 4.78 -11.85 -7.87
CA ALA A 71 6.14 -11.74 -7.37
C ALA A 71 6.35 -10.33 -6.81
N ASP A 72 6.51 -10.21 -5.49
CA ASP A 72 6.90 -8.94 -4.86
C ASP A 72 8.41 -8.92 -4.62
N ASP A 73 8.94 -7.70 -4.51
CA ASP A 73 10.36 -7.44 -4.24
C ASP A 73 11.30 -8.30 -5.10
N VAL A 74 11.07 -8.31 -6.41
CA VAL A 74 11.81 -9.17 -7.36
C VAL A 74 13.34 -8.99 -7.27
N GLN A 75 13.83 -7.83 -6.82
CA GLN A 75 15.24 -7.57 -6.59
C GLN A 75 15.85 -8.43 -5.47
N ALA A 76 15.03 -9.00 -4.59
CA ALA A 76 15.45 -9.83 -3.47
C ALA A 76 15.32 -11.35 -3.76
N LEU A 77 14.88 -11.72 -4.96
CA LEU A 77 14.68 -13.13 -5.34
C LEU A 77 16.01 -13.87 -5.44
N ASP A 78 16.10 -15.02 -4.83
CA ASP A 78 17.20 -15.97 -5.02
C ASP A 78 17.16 -16.61 -6.42
N ALA A 79 18.19 -17.34 -6.81
CA ALA A 79 18.31 -17.97 -8.13
C ALA A 79 17.13 -18.91 -8.46
N LYS A 80 16.60 -19.64 -7.46
CA LYS A 80 15.47 -20.56 -7.63
C LYS A 80 14.17 -19.80 -7.88
N ALA A 81 13.91 -18.74 -7.14
CA ALA A 81 12.74 -17.90 -7.29
C ALA A 81 12.79 -17.11 -8.62
N GLN A 82 13.97 -16.63 -9.03
CA GLN A 82 14.17 -16.02 -10.35
C GLN A 82 13.84 -17.00 -11.49
N GLN A 83 14.28 -18.26 -11.36
CA GLN A 83 13.95 -19.30 -12.35
C GLN A 83 12.44 -19.60 -12.38
N ALA A 84 11.80 -19.68 -11.22
CA ALA A 84 10.35 -19.91 -11.14
C ALA A 84 9.56 -18.77 -11.79
N LEU A 85 9.95 -17.51 -11.53
CA LEU A 85 9.31 -16.34 -12.13
C LEU A 85 9.52 -16.32 -13.66
N PHE A 86 10.73 -16.65 -14.13
CA PHE A 86 11.02 -16.77 -15.55
C PHE A 86 10.09 -17.79 -16.25
N VAL A 87 9.92 -18.96 -15.67
CA VAL A 87 9.00 -19.99 -16.20
C VAL A 87 7.56 -19.48 -16.19
N ALA A 88 7.13 -18.83 -15.10
CA ALA A 88 5.78 -18.30 -14.98
C ALA A 88 5.46 -17.23 -16.03
N ILE A 89 6.43 -16.37 -16.37
CA ILE A 89 6.27 -15.35 -17.41
C ILE A 89 6.13 -16.01 -18.80
N ASN A 90 6.91 -17.04 -19.11
CA ASN A 90 6.79 -17.78 -20.37
C ASN A 90 5.41 -18.47 -20.46
N ASP A 91 5.00 -19.17 -19.40
CA ASP A 91 3.69 -19.81 -19.31
C ASP A 91 2.53 -18.79 -19.47
N ALA A 92 2.69 -17.60 -18.92
CA ALA A 92 1.69 -16.54 -19.05
C ALA A 92 1.46 -16.17 -20.51
N ARG A 93 2.55 -16.02 -21.27
CA ARG A 93 2.51 -15.67 -22.67
C ARG A 93 1.94 -16.81 -23.55
N GLU A 94 2.30 -18.07 -23.25
CA GLU A 94 1.93 -19.21 -24.07
C GLU A 94 0.53 -19.76 -23.76
N ARG A 95 0.11 -19.66 -22.50
CA ARG A 95 -1.11 -20.31 -21.98
C ARG A 95 -2.18 -19.35 -21.46
N GLY A 96 -2.03 -18.05 -21.73
CA GLY A 96 -2.99 -17.04 -21.31
C GLY A 96 -3.12 -16.88 -19.80
N ARG A 97 -2.06 -17.22 -19.04
CA ARG A 97 -1.98 -16.92 -17.61
C ARG A 97 -1.56 -15.47 -17.42
N ALA A 98 -1.72 -14.95 -16.21
CA ALA A 98 -1.34 -13.57 -15.92
C ALA A 98 -0.31 -13.50 -14.77
N VAL A 99 0.66 -12.59 -14.92
CA VAL A 99 1.72 -12.32 -13.94
C VAL A 99 1.69 -10.86 -13.54
N LEU A 100 1.65 -10.61 -12.25
CA LEU A 100 1.87 -9.28 -11.67
C LEU A 100 3.14 -9.34 -10.82
N ALA A 101 4.14 -8.58 -11.20
CA ALA A 101 5.41 -8.51 -10.47
C ALA A 101 5.70 -7.08 -9.99
N ALA A 102 6.45 -6.96 -8.89
CA ALA A 102 6.85 -5.65 -8.37
C ALA A 102 8.29 -5.65 -7.89
N GLY A 103 8.94 -4.49 -8.02
CA GLY A 103 10.31 -4.26 -7.58
C GLY A 103 10.59 -2.80 -7.24
N ASN A 104 11.79 -2.52 -6.80
CA ASN A 104 12.19 -1.17 -6.37
C ASN A 104 12.74 -0.29 -7.51
N ARG A 105 12.96 -0.86 -8.71
CA ARG A 105 13.53 -0.17 -9.87
C ARG A 105 12.87 -0.68 -11.17
N PRO A 106 12.95 0.09 -12.27
CA PRO A 106 12.51 -0.40 -13.58
C PRO A 106 13.31 -1.63 -14.01
N PRO A 107 12.77 -2.50 -14.86
CA PRO A 107 13.42 -3.76 -15.26
C PRO A 107 14.86 -3.58 -15.72
N ALA A 108 15.15 -2.55 -16.48
CA ALA A 108 16.51 -2.28 -17.01
C ALA A 108 17.55 -2.02 -15.91
N ALA A 109 17.13 -1.52 -14.75
CA ALA A 109 18.00 -1.17 -13.62
C ALA A 109 18.06 -2.24 -12.51
N LEU A 110 17.38 -3.39 -12.68
CA LEU A 110 17.41 -4.47 -11.73
C LEU A 110 18.70 -5.29 -11.85
N VAL A 111 19.24 -5.72 -10.70
CA VAL A 111 20.36 -6.66 -10.63
C VAL A 111 19.79 -8.08 -10.61
N LEU A 112 19.32 -8.55 -11.76
CA LEU A 112 18.77 -9.89 -12.01
C LEU A 112 19.42 -10.50 -13.23
N ARG A 113 19.16 -11.79 -13.46
CA ARG A 113 19.52 -12.46 -14.73
C ARG A 113 18.95 -11.67 -15.91
N GLU A 114 19.76 -11.53 -16.96
CA GLU A 114 19.40 -10.72 -18.12
C GLU A 114 18.13 -11.21 -18.83
N ASP A 115 17.96 -12.53 -18.94
CA ASP A 115 16.79 -13.14 -19.55
C ASP A 115 15.49 -12.82 -18.76
N LEU A 116 15.53 -12.85 -17.42
CA LEU A 116 14.38 -12.50 -16.60
C LEU A 116 14.07 -10.98 -16.69
N ARG A 117 15.11 -10.14 -16.64
CA ARG A 117 14.97 -8.69 -16.74
C ARG A 117 14.31 -8.28 -18.06
N THR A 118 14.74 -8.88 -19.17
CA THR A 118 14.15 -8.66 -20.49
C THR A 118 12.68 -9.06 -20.53
N ARG A 119 12.33 -10.20 -19.91
CA ARG A 119 10.93 -10.68 -19.87
C ARG A 119 10.02 -9.83 -19.01
N LEU A 120 10.50 -9.29 -17.90
CA LEU A 120 9.72 -8.34 -17.10
C LEU A 120 9.38 -7.07 -17.89
N ALA A 121 10.21 -6.70 -18.87
CA ALA A 121 9.97 -5.56 -19.75
C ALA A 121 9.00 -5.87 -20.92
N TRP A 122 8.58 -7.12 -21.15
CA TRP A 122 7.67 -7.46 -22.24
C TRP A 122 6.22 -7.02 -22.03
N GLY A 123 5.82 -6.83 -20.78
CA GLY A 123 4.49 -6.39 -20.40
C GLY A 123 4.38 -4.89 -20.20
N LEU A 124 3.31 -4.49 -19.52
CA LEU A 124 3.15 -3.10 -19.10
C LEU A 124 4.02 -2.84 -17.87
N VAL A 125 4.78 -1.75 -17.92
CA VAL A 125 5.68 -1.34 -16.85
C VAL A 125 5.23 0.01 -16.31
N TYR A 126 4.87 0.06 -15.03
CA TYR A 126 4.41 1.29 -14.38
C TYR A 126 5.30 1.69 -13.21
N GLU A 127 5.64 2.97 -13.16
CA GLU A 127 6.17 3.59 -11.96
C GLU A 127 5.03 3.90 -11.00
N LEU A 128 5.11 3.40 -9.78
CA LEU A 128 4.21 3.82 -8.71
C LEU A 128 4.86 4.93 -7.91
N ARG A 129 4.22 6.07 -7.90
CA ARG A 129 4.65 7.24 -7.15
C ARG A 129 4.00 7.27 -5.77
N PRO A 130 4.76 7.52 -4.70
CA PRO A 130 4.20 7.76 -3.39
C PRO A 130 3.18 8.91 -3.47
N LEU A 131 2.13 8.83 -2.67
CA LEU A 131 1.17 9.92 -2.58
C LEU A 131 1.83 11.18 -2.02
N GLY A 132 1.65 12.27 -2.72
CA GLY A 132 1.99 13.59 -2.23
C GLY A 132 1.14 14.00 -1.02
N ASP A 133 1.60 14.99 -0.27
CA ASP A 133 0.94 15.42 0.97
C ASP A 133 -0.48 15.96 0.74
N ASP A 134 -0.76 16.55 -0.42
CA ASP A 134 -2.10 17.02 -0.77
C ASP A 134 -3.07 15.85 -0.98
N ALA A 135 -2.64 14.79 -1.66
CA ALA A 135 -3.44 13.58 -1.83
C ALA A 135 -3.70 12.88 -0.49
N LYS A 136 -2.71 12.86 0.42
CA LYS A 136 -2.87 12.33 1.77
C LYS A 136 -3.83 13.17 2.60
N ARG A 137 -3.75 14.50 2.50
CA ARG A 137 -4.71 15.42 3.13
C ARG A 137 -6.12 15.17 2.66
N ALA A 138 -6.32 15.08 1.35
CA ALA A 138 -7.62 14.78 0.74
C ALA A 138 -8.16 13.43 1.21
N TYR A 139 -7.29 12.41 1.28
CA TYR A 139 -7.65 11.09 1.79
C TYR A 139 -8.07 11.11 3.26
N LEU A 140 -7.30 11.74 4.15
CA LEU A 140 -7.65 11.88 5.56
C LEU A 140 -8.98 12.63 5.74
N GLY A 141 -9.21 13.69 4.96
CA GLY A 141 -10.46 14.43 4.96
C GLY A 141 -11.65 13.56 4.54
N ALA A 142 -11.51 12.81 3.45
CA ALA A 142 -12.55 11.90 2.98
C ALA A 142 -12.82 10.76 3.97
N LEU A 143 -11.77 10.23 4.61
CA LEU A 143 -11.87 9.17 5.61
C LEU A 143 -12.58 9.68 6.88
N ALA A 144 -12.24 10.89 7.33
CA ALA A 144 -12.91 11.57 8.45
C ALA A 144 -14.39 11.81 8.15
N ALA A 145 -14.71 12.36 6.97
CA ALA A 145 -16.09 12.61 6.56
C ALA A 145 -16.95 11.34 6.54
N ARG A 146 -16.41 10.22 6.02
CA ARG A 146 -17.12 8.92 6.03
C ARG A 146 -17.42 8.41 7.43
N ARG A 147 -16.63 8.79 8.43
CA ARG A 147 -16.81 8.41 9.84
C ARG A 147 -17.55 9.48 10.67
N GLY A 148 -18.00 10.57 10.04
CA GLY A 148 -18.63 11.69 10.73
C GLY A 148 -17.68 12.47 11.64
N LEU A 149 -16.35 12.35 11.43
CA LEU A 149 -15.34 13.02 12.22
C LEU A 149 -14.96 14.35 11.58
N GLN A 150 -14.71 15.35 12.41
CA GLN A 150 -14.17 16.64 11.98
C GLN A 150 -12.70 16.74 12.40
N LEU A 151 -11.82 16.89 11.41
CA LEU A 151 -10.39 17.13 11.62
C LEU A 151 -10.08 18.59 11.31
N SER A 152 -9.48 19.30 12.27
CA SER A 152 -8.95 20.62 11.97
C SER A 152 -7.71 20.52 11.05
N PRO A 153 -7.41 21.56 10.25
CA PRO A 153 -6.20 21.59 9.44
C PRO A 153 -4.91 21.32 10.23
N GLU A 154 -4.85 21.78 11.47
CA GLU A 154 -3.73 21.55 12.37
C GLU A 154 -3.56 20.08 12.76
N VAL A 155 -4.68 19.39 13.03
CA VAL A 155 -4.69 17.95 13.33
C VAL A 155 -4.22 17.16 12.10
N VAL A 156 -4.70 17.50 10.92
CA VAL A 156 -4.27 16.86 9.66
C VAL A 156 -2.77 17.07 9.42
N ALA A 157 -2.28 18.31 9.57
CA ALA A 157 -0.85 18.62 9.42
C ALA A 157 0.00 17.82 10.42
N TYR A 158 -0.44 17.75 11.68
CA TYR A 158 0.27 17.03 12.72
C TYR A 158 0.34 15.51 12.45
N LEU A 159 -0.78 14.90 11.97
CA LEU A 159 -0.82 13.51 11.60
C LEU A 159 0.13 13.20 10.44
N LEU A 160 0.13 14.03 9.39
CA LEU A 160 1.00 13.85 8.22
C LEU A 160 2.49 14.00 8.54
N ALA A 161 2.83 14.82 9.55
CA ALA A 161 4.21 15.02 9.99
C ALA A 161 4.76 13.87 10.85
N ARG A 162 3.89 13.11 11.52
CA ARG A 162 4.29 12.12 12.53
C ARG A 162 4.04 10.67 12.11
N LEU A 163 3.11 10.44 11.18
CA LEU A 163 2.75 9.09 10.78
C LEU A 163 3.61 8.59 9.62
N PRO A 164 3.90 7.27 9.60
CA PRO A 164 4.41 6.63 8.41
C PRO A 164 3.52 6.95 7.21
N ARG A 165 4.14 7.13 6.06
CA ARG A 165 3.47 7.61 4.84
C ARG A 165 2.63 6.55 4.13
N ASP A 166 2.25 5.48 4.82
CA ASP A 166 1.42 4.39 4.32
C ASP A 166 -0.04 4.51 4.77
N PHE A 167 -0.95 4.04 3.92
CA PHE A 167 -2.39 4.10 4.17
C PHE A 167 -2.85 3.23 5.34
N GLY A 168 -2.18 2.12 5.59
CA GLY A 168 -2.51 1.25 6.70
C GLY A 168 -2.36 2.00 8.02
N SER A 169 -1.28 2.77 8.17
CA SER A 169 -1.06 3.62 9.34
C SER A 169 -2.08 4.74 9.45
N LEU A 170 -2.43 5.40 8.33
CA LEU A 170 -3.46 6.45 8.30
C LEU A 170 -4.85 5.90 8.66
N ASN A 171 -5.22 4.73 8.16
CA ASN A 171 -6.50 4.10 8.51
C ASN A 171 -6.55 3.69 9.98
N ARG A 172 -5.49 3.06 10.50
CA ARG A 172 -5.42 2.63 11.89
C ARG A 172 -5.52 3.80 12.87
N ILE A 173 -4.81 4.91 12.60
CA ILE A 173 -4.92 6.08 13.47
C ILE A 173 -6.32 6.68 13.43
N MET A 174 -6.95 6.76 12.26
CA MET A 174 -8.31 7.27 12.14
C MET A 174 -9.31 6.40 12.89
N GLU A 175 -9.15 5.09 12.86
CA GLU A 175 -9.97 4.17 13.65
C GLU A 175 -9.75 4.35 15.16
N ALA A 176 -8.51 4.49 15.59
CA ALA A 176 -8.21 4.74 16.99
C ALA A 176 -8.79 6.08 17.47
N LEU A 177 -8.66 7.15 16.67
CA LEU A 177 -9.24 8.46 16.98
C LEU A 177 -10.76 8.41 17.05
N ASP A 178 -11.41 7.67 16.15
CA ASP A 178 -12.87 7.46 16.15
C ASP A 178 -13.32 6.79 17.46
N LYS A 179 -12.69 5.67 17.82
CA LYS A 179 -12.99 4.95 19.08
C LYS A 179 -12.79 5.84 20.31
N HIS A 180 -11.69 6.61 20.37
CA HIS A 180 -11.43 7.51 21.50
C HIS A 180 -12.37 8.71 21.54
N SER A 181 -12.75 9.27 20.39
CA SER A 181 -13.71 10.37 20.28
C SER A 181 -15.09 9.92 20.77
N LEU A 182 -15.56 8.75 20.32
CA LEU A 182 -16.84 8.17 20.74
C LEU A 182 -16.86 7.83 22.24
N ALA A 183 -15.81 7.17 22.74
CA ALA A 183 -15.74 6.77 24.15
C ALA A 183 -15.74 7.96 25.13
N ARG A 184 -15.20 9.10 24.71
CA ARG A 184 -15.09 10.30 25.55
C ARG A 184 -16.07 11.42 25.19
N GLN A 185 -16.89 11.22 24.15
CA GLN A 185 -17.81 12.24 23.61
C GLN A 185 -17.11 13.59 23.35
N ARG A 186 -15.88 13.55 22.84
CA ARG A 186 -15.03 14.72 22.59
C ARG A 186 -14.64 14.82 21.11
N ALA A 187 -14.66 16.06 20.59
CA ALA A 187 -14.12 16.33 19.28
C ALA A 187 -12.62 15.98 19.18
N ILE A 188 -12.17 15.60 18.00
CA ILE A 188 -10.76 15.28 17.74
C ILE A 188 -9.95 16.56 17.83
N SER A 189 -9.09 16.64 18.81
CA SER A 189 -8.20 17.77 19.10
C SER A 189 -6.74 17.31 19.11
N LEU A 190 -5.80 18.25 18.97
CA LEU A 190 -4.37 17.95 19.05
C LEU A 190 -3.96 17.19 20.32
N PRO A 191 -4.46 17.56 21.52
CA PRO A 191 -4.18 16.78 22.73
C PRO A 191 -4.63 15.32 22.62
N LEU A 192 -5.83 15.05 22.08
CA LEU A 192 -6.32 13.70 21.89
C LEU A 192 -5.45 12.91 20.90
N VAL A 193 -5.05 13.54 19.80
CA VAL A 193 -4.17 12.90 18.81
C VAL A 193 -2.82 12.54 19.42
N ARG A 194 -2.22 13.44 20.21
CA ARG A 194 -0.96 13.17 20.92
C ARG A 194 -1.08 12.00 21.88
N GLU A 195 -2.18 11.93 22.63
CA GLU A 195 -2.45 10.84 23.57
C GLU A 195 -2.54 9.49 22.84
N VAL A 196 -3.28 9.45 21.72
CA VAL A 196 -3.43 8.24 20.92
C VAL A 196 -2.11 7.81 20.28
N LEU A 197 -1.32 8.75 19.74
CA LEU A 197 0.00 8.46 19.17
C LEU A 197 1.00 7.97 20.21
N ALA A 198 1.03 8.56 21.40
CA ALA A 198 1.89 8.10 22.49
C ALA A 198 1.61 6.66 22.91
N THR A 199 0.34 6.25 22.91
CA THR A 199 -0.06 4.87 23.16
C THR A 199 0.43 3.93 22.04
N TRP A 200 0.50 4.39 20.81
CA TRP A 200 0.99 3.61 19.67
C TRP A 200 2.50 3.41 19.69
N GLU A 201 3.25 4.45 20.05
CA GLU A 201 4.71 4.38 20.19
C GLU A 201 5.14 3.40 21.29
N THR A 202 4.38 3.35 22.40
CA THR A 202 4.64 2.45 23.53
C THR A 202 4.32 0.99 23.22
N HIS A 203 3.41 0.71 22.28
CA HIS A 203 3.00 -0.66 21.91
C HIS A 203 3.67 -1.18 20.64
N GLY A 204 4.69 -0.50 20.12
CA GLY A 204 5.51 -0.97 18.99
C GLY A 204 4.81 -0.97 17.61
N VAL A 205 3.73 -0.21 17.45
CA VAL A 205 2.95 -0.16 16.20
C VAL A 205 3.51 0.86 15.20
N VAL A 206 4.35 1.80 15.65
CA VAL A 206 5.06 2.77 14.80
C VAL A 206 6.56 2.64 15.06
N PRO A 207 7.41 2.38 14.06
CA PRO A 207 8.84 2.53 14.21
C PRO A 207 9.16 3.98 14.56
N ARG A 208 9.92 4.23 15.62
CA ARG A 208 10.49 5.54 15.90
C ARG A 208 11.29 5.97 14.67
N GLN A 209 10.89 7.04 14.02
CA GLN A 209 11.75 7.69 13.02
C GLN A 209 12.92 8.29 13.79
N GLY A 210 14.13 7.80 13.40
CA GLY A 210 15.39 7.95 14.08
C GLY A 210 15.73 9.35 14.53
N GLU A 211 16.19 9.41 15.73
CA GLU A 211 17.34 10.22 16.15
C GLU A 211 18.57 9.58 15.49
N ASP A 212 18.93 10.06 14.30
CA ASP A 212 20.29 9.99 13.79
C ASP A 212 20.70 11.40 13.42
N GLY A 213 21.74 11.86 14.20
CA GLY A 213 22.35 13.18 14.15
C GLY A 213 23.20 13.46 12.91
#